data_df3aa5117bda51f2b30c00fda29261f7
#
_entry.id   df3aa5117bda51f2b30c00fda29261f7
#
_cell.length_a   1.000
_cell.length_b   1.000
_cell.length_c   1.000
_cell.angle_alpha   90.00
_cell.angle_beta   90.00
_cell.angle_gamma   90.00
#
_symmetry.space_group_name_H-M   'P 1'
#
loop_
_entity.id
_entity.type
_entity.pdbx_description
1 polymer ?
#
loop_
_entity_poly.entity_id
_entity_poly.type
_entity_poly.pdbx_seq_one_letter_code
_entity_poly.pdbx_strand_id
1 'polypeptide(L)'
;MSRPVIGIMGNFYLINDQYPVHASGTMNCEAIVDLCDATPLIIPGDPRFVGVDELMRACDGFLFTGGRPNVHPSEYGIKETEAHGEFDRGRDAVSLSLIRNCVEIGQPIFGICRGFQEVAVAFGSELHPEIRDIPDRDNHRMPPDGTLEEKFALRHEVTVSDEGPFKKLFGKNRVLTNTLHGQGIMKPGKRVVIDGYAHDGTPEALYIADAPGFTLSVQWHPEYCASQDPVSKPLFEAFGKATHDFHSYRNS
;
A
#
# COMPACT_ATOMS: atom_id res chain seq x y z
N MET A 1 -4.81 28.30 4.02
CA MET A 1 -4.53 27.17 4.92
C MET A 1 -3.22 26.53 4.47
N SER A 2 -2.45 25.95 5.37
CA SER A 2 -1.23 25.18 5.01
C SER A 2 -1.63 23.93 4.24
N ARG A 3 -0.74 23.44 3.35
CA ARG A 3 -0.92 22.15 2.71
C ARG A 3 -0.84 21.02 3.75
N PRO A 4 -1.67 19.98 3.66
CA PRO A 4 -1.52 18.81 4.51
C PRO A 4 -0.18 18.11 4.25
N VAL A 5 0.28 17.34 5.24
CA VAL A 5 1.49 16.55 5.15
C VAL A 5 1.12 15.06 5.03
N ILE A 6 1.61 14.39 4.01
CA ILE A 6 1.47 12.94 3.84
C ILE A 6 2.80 12.26 4.11
N GLY A 7 2.82 11.41 5.14
CA GLY A 7 3.95 10.56 5.45
C GLY A 7 4.05 9.40 4.46
N ILE A 8 5.21 9.23 3.82
CA ILE A 8 5.50 8.14 2.88
C ILE A 8 6.40 7.13 3.58
N MET A 9 5.92 5.91 3.81
CA MET A 9 6.72 4.86 4.44
C MET A 9 7.89 4.47 3.53
N GLY A 10 9.11 4.74 4.01
CA GLY A 10 10.35 4.41 3.31
C GLY A 10 10.75 2.95 3.49
N ASN A 11 11.53 2.46 2.55
CA ASN A 11 12.17 1.15 2.59
C ASN A 11 13.64 1.29 3.01
N PHE A 12 14.16 0.28 3.68
CA PHE A 12 15.59 0.16 3.94
C PHE A 12 16.32 -0.34 2.68
N TYR A 13 17.42 0.31 2.33
CA TYR A 13 18.31 -0.09 1.23
C TYR A 13 19.77 0.05 1.65
N LEU A 14 20.63 -0.77 1.05
CA LEU A 14 22.07 -0.60 1.06
C LEU A 14 22.54 -0.08 -0.32
N ILE A 15 22.97 1.17 -0.37
CA ILE A 15 23.56 1.72 -1.60
C ILE A 15 24.99 1.17 -1.70
N ASN A 16 25.31 0.56 -2.86
CA ASN A 16 26.61 -0.09 -3.12
C ASN A 16 27.00 -1.12 -2.03
N ASP A 17 26.02 -1.84 -1.48
CA ASP A 17 26.16 -2.87 -0.44
C ASP A 17 26.84 -2.37 0.86
N GLN A 18 26.93 -1.07 1.07
CA GLN A 18 27.67 -0.48 2.19
C GLN A 18 26.93 0.65 2.92
N TYR A 19 26.15 1.45 2.19
CA TYR A 19 25.59 2.68 2.72
C TYR A 19 24.11 2.51 3.06
N PRO A 20 23.74 2.38 4.35
CA PRO A 20 22.36 2.19 4.75
C PRO A 20 21.55 3.47 4.57
N VAL A 21 20.39 3.37 3.91
CA VAL A 21 19.45 4.49 3.72
C VAL A 21 18.01 4.02 3.91
N HIS A 22 17.14 4.94 4.31
CA HIS A 22 15.70 4.79 4.16
C HIS A 22 15.26 5.69 3.01
N ALA A 23 14.60 5.11 2.01
CA ALA A 23 14.21 5.83 0.80
C ALA A 23 12.84 5.38 0.27
N SER A 24 12.24 6.23 -0.56
CA SER A 24 11.05 5.93 -1.35
C SER A 24 11.29 6.32 -2.79
N GLY A 25 10.63 5.63 -3.74
CA GLY A 25 10.67 6.02 -5.15
C GLY A 25 10.08 7.42 -5.36
N THR A 26 10.73 8.23 -6.22
CA THR A 26 10.31 9.61 -6.54
C THR A 26 8.87 9.66 -7.02
N MET A 27 8.40 8.63 -7.74
CA MET A 27 7.02 8.50 -8.22
C MET A 27 5.96 8.60 -7.10
N ASN A 28 6.27 8.17 -5.88
CA ASN A 28 5.38 8.34 -4.73
C ASN A 28 5.26 9.82 -4.34
N CYS A 29 6.37 10.56 -4.34
CA CYS A 29 6.36 12.00 -4.05
C CYS A 29 5.63 12.78 -5.13
N GLU A 30 5.86 12.44 -6.41
CA GLU A 30 5.18 13.04 -7.55
C GLU A 30 3.66 12.85 -7.46
N ALA A 31 3.19 11.62 -7.20
CA ALA A 31 1.76 11.34 -7.04
C ALA A 31 1.11 12.14 -5.88
N ILE A 32 1.83 12.29 -4.75
CA ILE A 32 1.36 13.10 -3.62
C ILE A 32 1.27 14.59 -3.97
N VAL A 33 2.28 15.14 -4.64
CA VAL A 33 2.29 16.56 -5.03
C VAL A 33 1.24 16.85 -6.09
N ASP A 34 1.23 16.04 -7.16
CA ASP A 34 0.45 16.32 -8.36
C ASP A 34 -1.04 16.00 -8.21
N LEU A 35 -1.40 14.99 -7.40
CA LEU A 35 -2.76 14.49 -7.31
C LEU A 35 -3.40 14.69 -5.93
N CYS A 36 -2.60 14.77 -4.85
CA CYS A 36 -3.13 14.99 -3.51
C CYS A 36 -3.05 16.47 -3.06
N ASP A 37 -2.34 17.34 -3.78
CA ASP A 37 -2.00 18.71 -3.35
C ASP A 37 -1.47 18.77 -1.91
N ALA A 38 -0.55 17.87 -1.58
CA ALA A 38 0.00 17.68 -0.24
C ALA A 38 1.54 17.74 -0.25
N THR A 39 2.13 17.87 0.94
CA THR A 39 3.59 17.84 1.13
C THR A 39 4.02 16.42 1.46
N PRO A 40 4.86 15.75 0.64
CA PRO A 40 5.40 14.42 0.94
C PRO A 40 6.50 14.49 2.00
N LEU A 41 6.44 13.60 2.98
CA LEU A 41 7.46 13.42 4.01
C LEU A 41 7.90 11.96 4.06
N ILE A 42 9.13 11.63 3.64
CA ILE A 42 9.65 10.26 3.70
C ILE A 42 9.97 9.90 5.15
N ILE A 43 9.41 8.78 5.62
CA ILE A 43 9.51 8.28 7.00
C ILE A 43 10.48 7.09 7.03
N PRO A 44 11.51 7.09 7.90
CA PRO A 44 12.31 5.90 8.13
C PRO A 44 11.47 4.75 8.70
N GLY A 45 11.54 3.56 8.09
CA GLY A 45 10.87 2.36 8.58
C GLY A 45 11.66 1.67 9.70
N ASP A 46 12.03 2.40 10.76
CA ASP A 46 12.80 1.84 11.89
C ASP A 46 12.36 2.50 13.21
N PRO A 47 11.88 1.71 14.18
CA PRO A 47 11.38 2.24 15.46
C PRO A 47 12.46 2.92 16.31
N ARG A 48 13.74 2.80 15.96
CA ARG A 48 14.82 3.53 16.61
C ARG A 48 14.82 5.03 16.25
N PHE A 49 14.23 5.40 15.12
CA PHE A 49 14.25 6.76 14.58
C PHE A 49 12.92 7.48 14.69
N VAL A 50 11.81 6.75 14.82
CA VAL A 50 10.47 7.33 14.78
C VAL A 50 9.56 6.71 15.85
N GLY A 51 8.73 7.54 16.47
CA GLY A 51 7.61 7.11 17.30
C GLY A 51 6.27 7.24 16.54
N VAL A 52 5.37 6.30 16.74
CA VAL A 52 4.07 6.28 16.06
C VAL A 52 3.25 7.52 16.40
N ASP A 53 3.21 7.92 17.67
CA ASP A 53 2.45 9.09 18.11
C ASP A 53 3.01 10.40 17.54
N GLU A 54 4.34 10.51 17.40
CA GLU A 54 5.01 11.65 16.77
C GLU A 54 4.65 11.73 15.29
N LEU A 55 4.65 10.60 14.57
CA LEU A 55 4.27 10.55 13.16
C LEU A 55 2.80 10.95 12.97
N MET A 56 1.89 10.43 13.79
CA MET A 56 0.45 10.74 13.71
C MET A 56 0.18 12.23 13.96
N ARG A 57 0.98 12.88 14.82
CA ARG A 57 0.90 14.33 15.02
C ARG A 57 1.51 15.14 13.89
N ALA A 58 2.58 14.64 13.27
CA ALA A 58 3.31 15.36 12.22
C ALA A 58 2.62 15.29 10.85
N CYS A 59 1.87 14.23 10.56
CA CYS A 59 1.26 13.99 9.26
C CYS A 59 -0.27 14.04 9.33
N ASP A 60 -0.90 14.27 8.20
CA ASP A 60 -2.37 14.30 8.04
C ASP A 60 -2.90 13.03 7.36
N GLY A 61 -2.02 12.24 6.77
CA GLY A 61 -2.29 10.94 6.18
C GLY A 61 -1.01 10.18 5.90
N PHE A 62 -1.12 8.89 5.53
CA PHE A 62 0.05 8.04 5.29
C PHE A 62 -0.11 7.19 4.03
N LEU A 63 0.96 7.19 3.20
CA LEU A 63 1.15 6.28 2.08
C LEU A 63 2.11 5.16 2.49
N PHE A 64 1.61 3.93 2.55
CA PHE A 64 2.41 2.73 2.76
C PHE A 64 2.81 2.16 1.40
N THR A 65 4.07 2.34 1.04
CA THR A 65 4.59 2.06 -0.29
C THR A 65 4.84 0.58 -0.55
N GLY A 66 5.03 0.21 -1.81
CA GLY A 66 5.62 -1.08 -2.18
C GLY A 66 7.02 -1.28 -1.59
N GLY A 67 7.49 -2.53 -1.60
CA GLY A 67 8.81 -2.90 -1.11
C GLY A 67 9.14 -4.33 -1.49
N ARG A 68 10.45 -4.65 -1.66
CA ARG A 68 10.90 -6.00 -2.00
C ARG A 68 10.81 -6.99 -0.84
N PRO A 69 11.20 -6.62 0.42
CA PRO A 69 11.08 -7.52 1.55
C PRO A 69 9.62 -7.88 1.82
N ASN A 70 9.35 -9.14 2.11
CA ASN A 70 8.02 -9.60 2.52
C ASN A 70 7.69 -9.13 3.95
N VAL A 71 6.40 -9.07 4.29
CA VAL A 71 5.96 -8.94 5.69
C VAL A 71 6.33 -10.22 6.42
N HIS A 72 6.94 -10.09 7.60
CA HIS A 72 7.45 -11.24 8.33
C HIS A 72 6.31 -12.16 8.82
N PRO A 73 6.41 -13.50 8.66
CA PRO A 73 5.33 -14.43 8.96
C PRO A 73 4.91 -14.47 10.43
N SER A 74 5.77 -14.06 11.38
CA SER A 74 5.37 -13.93 12.78
C SER A 74 4.26 -12.89 13.01
N GLU A 75 4.13 -11.89 12.12
CA GLU A 75 3.13 -10.83 12.23
C GLU A 75 1.70 -11.33 11.93
N TYR A 76 1.58 -12.48 11.25
CA TYR A 76 0.31 -13.15 10.94
C TYR A 76 0.26 -14.62 11.41
N GLY A 77 1.14 -14.99 12.35
CA GLY A 77 1.05 -16.26 13.09
C GLY A 77 1.47 -17.50 12.31
N ILE A 78 2.22 -17.35 11.21
CA ILE A 78 2.71 -18.47 10.39
C ILE A 78 4.21 -18.70 10.66
N LYS A 79 4.64 -19.97 10.57
CA LYS A 79 6.05 -20.32 10.71
C LYS A 79 6.84 -19.85 9.48
N GLU A 80 7.99 -19.23 9.74
CA GLU A 80 8.94 -18.85 8.71
C GLU A 80 9.44 -20.07 7.92
N THR A 81 9.58 -19.88 6.60
CA THR A 81 10.18 -20.84 5.66
C THR A 81 11.08 -20.10 4.66
N GLU A 82 11.91 -20.81 3.92
CA GLU A 82 12.77 -20.22 2.88
C GLU A 82 11.98 -19.46 1.79
N ALA A 83 10.75 -19.88 1.51
CA ALA A 83 9.88 -19.23 0.52
C ALA A 83 9.49 -17.78 0.90
N HIS A 84 9.59 -17.41 2.18
CA HIS A 84 9.29 -16.04 2.62
C HIS A 84 10.35 -15.00 2.20
N GLY A 85 11.58 -15.43 1.87
CA GLY A 85 12.64 -14.54 1.39
C GLY A 85 13.14 -13.55 2.43
N GLU A 86 13.42 -12.32 2.00
CA GLU A 86 13.95 -11.24 2.84
C GLU A 86 12.84 -10.49 3.59
N PHE A 87 13.21 -9.93 4.76
CA PHE A 87 12.31 -9.17 5.63
C PHE A 87 12.85 -7.79 5.98
N ASP A 88 11.93 -6.85 6.24
CA ASP A 88 12.21 -5.57 6.88
C ASP A 88 11.42 -5.48 8.20
N ARG A 89 12.00 -6.06 9.27
CA ARG A 89 11.38 -6.11 10.60
C ARG A 89 11.19 -4.72 11.22
N GLY A 90 12.08 -3.79 10.89
CA GLY A 90 11.95 -2.40 11.35
C GLY A 90 10.68 -1.76 10.76
N ARG A 91 10.51 -1.90 9.47
CA ARG A 91 9.33 -1.40 8.77
C ARG A 91 8.05 -2.09 9.24
N ASP A 92 8.05 -3.41 9.45
CA ASP A 92 6.88 -4.12 10.00
C ASP A 92 6.46 -3.53 11.35
N ALA A 93 7.42 -3.31 12.26
CA ALA A 93 7.14 -2.78 13.60
C ALA A 93 6.52 -1.37 13.57
N VAL A 94 6.99 -0.48 12.68
CA VAL A 94 6.46 0.88 12.53
C VAL A 94 5.12 0.85 11.80
N SER A 95 5.07 0.24 10.60
CA SER A 95 3.91 0.32 9.73
C SER A 95 2.67 -0.35 10.31
N LEU A 96 2.79 -1.56 10.88
CA LEU A 96 1.63 -2.26 11.43
C LEU A 96 1.01 -1.54 12.63
N SER A 97 1.85 -0.93 13.49
CA SER A 97 1.38 -0.12 14.60
C SER A 97 0.71 1.16 14.11
N LEU A 98 1.36 1.88 13.18
CA LEU A 98 0.85 3.13 12.63
C LEU A 98 -0.49 2.93 11.90
N ILE A 99 -0.61 1.88 11.08
CA ILE A 99 -1.84 1.52 10.37
C ILE A 99 -3.00 1.34 11.35
N ARG A 100 -2.82 0.52 12.41
CA ARG A 100 -3.89 0.28 13.40
C ARG A 100 -4.35 1.58 14.04
N ASN A 101 -3.43 2.39 14.52
CA ASN A 101 -3.76 3.64 15.19
C ASN A 101 -4.43 4.66 14.26
N CYS A 102 -3.95 4.81 13.02
CA CYS A 102 -4.55 5.72 12.04
C CYS A 102 -5.99 5.32 11.71
N VAL A 103 -6.24 4.03 11.47
CA VAL A 103 -7.59 3.53 11.13
C VAL A 103 -8.58 3.81 12.26
N GLU A 104 -8.20 3.60 13.53
CA GLU A 104 -9.11 3.83 14.66
C GLU A 104 -9.52 5.30 14.86
N ILE A 105 -8.66 6.25 14.51
CA ILE A 105 -8.98 7.68 14.62
C ILE A 105 -9.46 8.31 13.30
N GLY A 106 -9.54 7.54 12.22
CA GLY A 106 -9.95 8.02 10.90
C GLY A 106 -8.88 8.82 10.15
N GLN A 107 -7.61 8.72 10.56
CA GLN A 107 -6.51 9.33 9.81
C GLN A 107 -6.29 8.55 8.51
N PRO A 108 -6.34 9.21 7.34
CA PRO A 108 -6.31 8.53 6.04
C PRO A 108 -5.04 7.71 5.82
N ILE A 109 -5.21 6.50 5.31
CA ILE A 109 -4.10 5.63 4.90
C ILE A 109 -4.33 5.11 3.49
N PHE A 110 -3.26 4.97 2.70
CA PHE A 110 -3.27 4.32 1.41
C PHE A 110 -2.12 3.29 1.34
N GLY A 111 -2.46 2.02 1.11
CA GLY A 111 -1.50 0.92 0.99
C GLY A 111 -1.29 0.49 -0.45
N ILE A 112 -0.03 0.40 -0.89
CA ILE A 112 0.39 -0.02 -2.23
C ILE A 112 1.27 -1.26 -2.13
N CYS A 113 0.93 -2.34 -2.82
CA CYS A 113 1.68 -3.60 -2.92
C CYS A 113 2.06 -4.15 -1.52
N ARG A 114 3.30 -3.97 -1.05
CA ARG A 114 3.65 -4.35 0.32
C ARG A 114 2.81 -3.61 1.36
N GLY A 115 2.51 -2.33 1.14
CA GLY A 115 1.62 -1.55 2.01
C GLY A 115 0.18 -2.10 2.07
N PHE A 116 -0.36 -2.60 0.96
CA PHE A 116 -1.63 -3.31 0.93
C PHE A 116 -1.59 -4.56 1.83
N GLN A 117 -0.49 -5.32 1.79
CA GLN A 117 -0.29 -6.49 2.63
C GLN A 117 -0.12 -6.10 4.11
N GLU A 118 0.59 -5.01 4.40
CA GLU A 118 0.73 -4.45 5.75
C GLU A 118 -0.64 -4.04 6.33
N VAL A 119 -1.49 -3.38 5.55
CA VAL A 119 -2.87 -3.05 5.95
C VAL A 119 -3.67 -4.32 6.24
N ALA A 120 -3.60 -5.32 5.38
CA ALA A 120 -4.28 -6.60 5.58
C ALA A 120 -3.82 -7.31 6.88
N VAL A 121 -2.50 -7.42 7.09
CA VAL A 121 -1.90 -8.08 8.27
C VAL A 121 -2.23 -7.31 9.56
N ALA A 122 -2.22 -5.98 9.54
CA ALA A 122 -2.58 -5.16 10.70
C ALA A 122 -3.98 -5.48 11.23
N PHE A 123 -4.88 -6.00 10.38
CA PHE A 123 -6.24 -6.41 10.72
C PHE A 123 -6.46 -7.93 10.65
N GLY A 124 -5.40 -8.72 10.79
CA GLY A 124 -5.45 -10.15 11.04
C GLY A 124 -5.56 -11.04 9.80
N SER A 125 -5.17 -10.55 8.63
CA SER A 125 -5.04 -11.39 7.44
C SER A 125 -3.82 -12.30 7.51
N GLU A 126 -3.92 -13.47 6.87
CA GLU A 126 -2.81 -14.38 6.62
C GLU A 126 -2.32 -14.20 5.17
N LEU A 127 -0.99 -14.18 4.98
CA LEU A 127 -0.38 -14.06 3.67
C LEU A 127 0.21 -15.40 3.20
N HIS A 128 0.27 -15.58 1.88
CA HIS A 128 1.06 -16.62 1.23
C HIS A 128 2.36 -16.00 0.68
N PRO A 129 3.54 -16.58 0.95
CA PRO A 129 4.81 -15.99 0.54
C PRO A 129 5.02 -15.90 -0.97
N GLU A 130 4.37 -16.78 -1.73
CA GLU A 130 4.53 -16.88 -3.19
C GLU A 130 3.21 -17.35 -3.84
N ILE A 131 2.42 -16.41 -4.34
CA ILE A 131 1.07 -16.68 -4.88
C ILE A 131 1.09 -17.69 -6.03
N ARG A 132 2.08 -17.66 -6.92
CA ARG A 132 2.20 -18.59 -8.06
C ARG A 132 2.38 -20.07 -7.67
N ASP A 133 2.72 -20.34 -6.39
CA ASP A 133 2.84 -21.70 -5.89
C ASP A 133 1.49 -22.31 -5.47
N ILE A 134 0.43 -21.51 -5.47
CA ILE A 134 -0.94 -21.94 -5.23
C ILE A 134 -1.51 -22.46 -6.56
N PRO A 135 -2.14 -23.64 -6.61
CA PRO A 135 -2.78 -24.15 -7.82
C PRO A 135 -3.75 -23.12 -8.43
N ASP A 136 -3.73 -23.03 -9.77
CA ASP A 136 -4.59 -22.15 -10.58
C ASP A 136 -4.36 -20.63 -10.37
N ARG A 137 -3.25 -20.24 -9.70
CA ARG A 137 -2.81 -18.85 -9.60
C ARG A 137 -1.76 -18.51 -10.65
N ASP A 138 -1.81 -17.29 -11.15
CA ASP A 138 -0.82 -16.77 -12.09
C ASP A 138 0.48 -16.33 -11.42
N ASN A 139 1.49 -16.06 -12.24
CA ASN A 139 2.71 -15.41 -11.79
C ASN A 139 2.54 -13.90 -11.78
N HIS A 140 2.34 -13.34 -10.60
CA HIS A 140 2.18 -11.91 -10.35
C HIS A 140 3.51 -11.14 -10.19
N ARG A 141 4.65 -11.83 -10.26
CA ARG A 141 5.96 -11.19 -10.06
C ARG A 141 6.32 -10.24 -11.20
N MET A 142 7.08 -9.24 -10.82
CA MET A 142 7.73 -8.33 -11.77
C MET A 142 8.61 -9.15 -12.74
N PRO A 143 8.58 -8.85 -14.05
CA PRO A 143 9.54 -9.42 -14.99
C PRO A 143 10.98 -9.18 -14.51
N PRO A 144 11.86 -10.20 -14.58
CA PRO A 144 13.25 -10.07 -14.09
C PRO A 144 14.04 -9.05 -14.93
N ASP A 145 13.77 -9.01 -16.23
CA ASP A 145 14.46 -8.18 -17.21
C ASP A 145 13.53 -7.13 -17.79
N GLY A 146 14.11 -6.15 -18.50
CA GLY A 146 13.38 -5.09 -19.19
C GLY A 146 13.52 -3.70 -18.54
N THR A 147 13.07 -2.70 -19.27
CA THR A 147 13.01 -1.31 -18.81
C THR A 147 11.99 -1.12 -17.69
N LEU A 148 12.01 0.03 -17.05
CA LEU A 148 11.01 0.36 -16.03
C LEU A 148 9.58 0.35 -16.62
N GLU A 149 9.40 0.88 -17.83
CA GLU A 149 8.13 0.90 -18.55
C GLU A 149 7.60 -0.52 -18.81
N GLU A 150 8.46 -1.43 -19.28
CA GLU A 150 8.07 -2.83 -19.50
C GLU A 150 7.70 -3.55 -18.20
N LYS A 151 8.39 -3.25 -17.11
CA LYS A 151 8.10 -3.83 -15.79
C LYS A 151 6.76 -3.37 -15.23
N PHE A 152 6.40 -2.10 -15.42
CA PHE A 152 5.14 -1.52 -14.96
C PHE A 152 4.03 -1.53 -16.01
N ALA A 153 4.23 -2.21 -17.15
CA ALA A 153 3.21 -2.32 -18.19
C ALA A 153 1.89 -2.89 -17.64
N LEU A 154 0.77 -2.31 -18.07
CA LEU A 154 -0.56 -2.77 -17.73
C LEU A 154 -0.82 -4.10 -18.44
N ARG A 155 -1.03 -5.19 -17.69
CA ARG A 155 -1.20 -6.56 -18.22
C ARG A 155 -2.14 -7.44 -17.41
N HIS A 156 -2.75 -6.89 -16.37
CA HIS A 156 -3.46 -7.65 -15.37
C HIS A 156 -4.85 -7.04 -15.14
N GLU A 157 -5.90 -7.79 -15.43
CA GLU A 157 -7.28 -7.34 -15.22
C GLU A 157 -7.71 -7.60 -13.78
N VAL A 158 -8.24 -6.57 -13.14
CA VAL A 158 -8.85 -6.63 -11.81
C VAL A 158 -10.33 -6.32 -11.92
N THR A 159 -11.17 -7.18 -11.36
CA THR A 159 -12.61 -6.98 -11.22
C THR A 159 -12.93 -6.53 -9.80
N VAL A 160 -13.49 -5.33 -9.67
CA VAL A 160 -13.95 -4.78 -8.37
C VAL A 160 -15.45 -5.01 -8.19
N SER A 161 -15.91 -5.04 -6.93
CA SER A 161 -17.31 -5.29 -6.60
C SER A 161 -18.25 -4.20 -7.14
N ASP A 162 -19.49 -4.56 -7.40
CA ASP A 162 -20.48 -3.63 -7.97
C ASP A 162 -20.91 -2.50 -7.02
N GLU A 163 -20.84 -2.72 -5.72
CA GLU A 163 -21.28 -1.78 -4.69
C GLU A 163 -20.14 -1.15 -3.90
N GLY A 164 -18.90 -1.57 -4.15
CA GLY A 164 -17.71 -1.15 -3.41
C GLY A 164 -17.24 0.27 -3.71
N PRO A 165 -16.32 0.79 -2.89
CA PRO A 165 -15.77 2.12 -3.07
C PRO A 165 -14.92 2.24 -4.35
N PHE A 166 -14.24 1.18 -4.78
CA PHE A 166 -13.39 1.22 -5.97
C PHE A 166 -14.19 1.42 -7.26
N LYS A 167 -15.37 0.76 -7.41
CA LYS A 167 -16.23 0.99 -8.56
C LYS A 167 -16.73 2.44 -8.63
N LYS A 168 -17.01 3.06 -7.48
CA LYS A 168 -17.43 4.47 -7.44
C LYS A 168 -16.32 5.39 -7.93
N LEU A 169 -15.05 5.07 -7.63
CA LEU A 169 -13.90 5.82 -8.11
C LEU A 169 -13.61 5.60 -9.59
N PHE A 170 -13.67 4.36 -10.05
CA PHE A 170 -13.31 4.01 -11.43
C PHE A 170 -14.44 4.23 -12.44
N GLY A 171 -15.70 4.32 -11.98
CA GLY A 171 -16.88 4.38 -12.84
C GLY A 171 -17.17 3.08 -13.61
N LYS A 172 -16.38 2.02 -13.37
CA LYS A 172 -16.47 0.70 -14.00
C LYS A 172 -15.96 -0.37 -13.05
N ASN A 173 -16.34 -1.62 -13.25
CA ASN A 173 -15.95 -2.73 -12.39
C ASN A 173 -14.78 -3.58 -12.90
N ARG A 174 -14.24 -3.27 -14.08
CA ARG A 174 -13.05 -3.92 -14.63
C ARG A 174 -12.01 -2.88 -14.99
N VAL A 175 -10.80 -3.06 -14.48
CA VAL A 175 -9.67 -2.18 -14.73
C VAL A 175 -8.45 -3.00 -15.11
N LEU A 176 -7.59 -2.44 -15.95
CA LEU A 176 -6.31 -3.04 -16.30
C LEU A 176 -5.23 -2.38 -15.46
N THR A 177 -4.39 -3.19 -14.80
CA THR A 177 -3.35 -2.76 -13.87
C THR A 177 -2.00 -3.40 -14.22
N ASN A 178 -0.94 -2.95 -13.59
CA ASN A 178 0.32 -3.68 -13.53
C ASN A 178 0.28 -4.73 -12.40
N THR A 179 1.25 -5.65 -12.37
CA THR A 179 1.42 -6.60 -11.26
C THR A 179 2.90 -6.92 -11.06
N LEU A 180 3.40 -6.76 -9.81
CA LEU A 180 4.82 -6.83 -9.47
C LEU A 180 5.06 -7.48 -8.09
N HIS A 181 4.23 -8.43 -7.65
CA HIS A 181 4.32 -9.03 -6.32
C HIS A 181 4.44 -10.56 -6.36
N GLY A 182 5.06 -11.14 -5.34
CA GLY A 182 5.06 -12.59 -5.10
C GLY A 182 4.18 -12.96 -3.91
N GLN A 183 4.33 -12.22 -2.79
CA GLN A 183 3.48 -12.38 -1.61
C GLN A 183 2.08 -11.80 -1.88
N GLY A 184 1.03 -12.42 -1.30
CA GLY A 184 -0.34 -11.93 -1.40
C GLY A 184 -1.24 -12.46 -0.28
N ILE A 185 -2.46 -11.93 -0.19
CA ILE A 185 -3.43 -12.33 0.83
C ILE A 185 -3.96 -13.74 0.53
N MET A 186 -3.83 -14.66 1.51
CA MET A 186 -4.40 -16.00 1.46
C MET A 186 -5.74 -16.04 2.17
N LYS A 187 -5.85 -15.40 3.33
CA LYS A 187 -7.06 -15.36 4.13
C LYS A 187 -7.26 -13.96 4.72
N PRO A 188 -8.32 -13.27 4.34
CA PRO A 188 -8.60 -11.94 4.88
C PRO A 188 -8.99 -11.99 6.36
N GLY A 189 -8.54 -10.99 7.12
CA GLY A 189 -8.97 -10.76 8.52
C GLY A 189 -10.40 -10.25 8.57
N LYS A 190 -11.02 -10.28 9.76
CA LYS A 190 -12.46 -10.00 9.95
C LYS A 190 -12.91 -8.61 9.47
N ARG A 191 -12.05 -7.59 9.59
CA ARG A 191 -12.35 -6.22 9.15
C ARG A 191 -11.82 -5.92 7.73
N VAL A 192 -11.09 -6.85 7.12
CA VAL A 192 -10.55 -6.68 5.78
C VAL A 192 -11.60 -7.09 4.75
N VAL A 193 -12.10 -6.12 4.00
CA VAL A 193 -13.04 -6.36 2.90
C VAL A 193 -12.27 -6.35 1.59
N ILE A 194 -12.21 -7.51 0.93
CA ILE A 194 -11.63 -7.58 -0.42
C ILE A 194 -12.68 -7.08 -1.41
N ASP A 195 -12.37 -5.98 -2.07
CA ASP A 195 -13.25 -5.30 -3.02
C ASP A 195 -12.86 -5.55 -4.49
N GLY A 196 -11.68 -6.12 -4.73
CA GLY A 196 -11.21 -6.44 -6.07
C GLY A 196 -10.37 -7.70 -6.13
N TYR A 197 -10.53 -8.46 -7.21
CA TYR A 197 -9.82 -9.70 -7.48
C TYR A 197 -9.29 -9.72 -8.91
N ALA A 198 -8.10 -10.30 -9.07
CA ALA A 198 -7.62 -10.76 -10.36
C ALA A 198 -8.49 -11.89 -10.90
N HIS A 199 -8.37 -12.20 -12.20
CA HIS A 199 -9.15 -13.26 -12.81
C HIS A 199 -8.85 -14.67 -12.25
N ASP A 200 -7.65 -14.86 -11.69
CA ASP A 200 -7.23 -16.09 -11.00
C ASP A 200 -7.72 -16.15 -9.52
N GLY A 201 -8.45 -15.11 -9.08
CA GLY A 201 -8.99 -14.99 -7.73
C GLY A 201 -8.01 -14.44 -6.70
N THR A 202 -6.84 -13.91 -7.10
CA THR A 202 -5.91 -13.22 -6.21
C THR A 202 -6.51 -11.90 -5.73
N PRO A 203 -6.54 -11.61 -4.40
CA PRO A 203 -6.98 -10.33 -3.87
C PRO A 203 -6.09 -9.17 -4.32
N GLU A 204 -6.69 -8.14 -4.91
CA GLU A 204 -5.98 -7.01 -5.51
C GLU A 204 -6.38 -5.64 -4.95
N ALA A 205 -7.57 -5.51 -4.37
CA ALA A 205 -8.05 -4.28 -3.77
C ALA A 205 -8.80 -4.57 -2.46
N LEU A 206 -8.57 -3.75 -1.45
CA LEU A 206 -9.23 -3.87 -0.14
C LEU A 206 -9.54 -2.52 0.48
N TYR A 207 -10.42 -2.55 1.47
CA TYR A 207 -10.61 -1.51 2.47
C TYR A 207 -10.90 -2.12 3.84
N ILE A 208 -10.84 -1.31 4.90
CA ILE A 208 -11.15 -1.75 6.26
C ILE A 208 -12.60 -1.40 6.60
N ALA A 209 -13.38 -2.42 6.95
CA ALA A 209 -14.76 -2.24 7.40
C ALA A 209 -14.83 -1.38 8.68
N ASP A 210 -15.88 -0.57 8.77
CA ASP A 210 -16.16 0.30 9.92
C ASP A 210 -15.02 1.30 10.24
N ALA A 211 -14.13 1.57 9.29
CA ALA A 211 -13.12 2.61 9.44
C ALA A 211 -13.76 3.99 9.22
N PRO A 212 -13.56 4.96 10.16
CA PRO A 212 -14.13 6.30 10.00
C PRO A 212 -13.46 7.15 8.92
N GLY A 213 -12.26 6.75 8.44
CA GLY A 213 -11.46 7.44 7.44
C GLY A 213 -11.18 6.62 6.18
N PHE A 214 -10.39 7.19 5.27
CA PHE A 214 -9.99 6.55 4.03
C PHE A 214 -8.97 5.42 4.30
N THR A 215 -9.25 4.21 3.80
CA THR A 215 -8.40 3.01 4.00
C THR A 215 -8.25 2.17 2.74
N LEU A 216 -8.54 2.73 1.56
CA LEU A 216 -8.39 1.98 0.31
C LEU A 216 -6.94 1.59 0.10
N SER A 217 -6.73 0.34 -0.32
CA SER A 217 -5.40 -0.19 -0.59
C SER A 217 -5.43 -1.12 -1.79
N VAL A 218 -4.34 -1.16 -2.55
CA VAL A 218 -4.25 -1.93 -3.80
C VAL A 218 -2.95 -2.73 -3.86
N GLN A 219 -3.01 -3.91 -4.47
CA GLN A 219 -1.85 -4.79 -4.60
C GLN A 219 -0.94 -4.40 -5.78
N TRP A 220 -1.50 -3.75 -6.82
CA TRP A 220 -0.73 -3.19 -7.93
C TRP A 220 -0.03 -1.88 -7.55
N HIS A 221 0.69 -1.28 -8.49
CA HIS A 221 1.47 -0.05 -8.31
C HIS A 221 0.84 1.13 -9.08
N PRO A 222 -0.11 1.86 -8.47
CA PRO A 222 -0.76 3.01 -9.10
C PRO A 222 0.11 4.26 -9.12
N GLU A 223 1.24 4.29 -8.39
CA GLU A 223 2.14 5.44 -8.33
C GLU A 223 2.95 5.64 -9.61
N TYR A 224 3.08 4.59 -10.43
CA TYR A 224 3.79 4.69 -11.70
C TYR A 224 2.95 5.43 -12.74
N CYS A 225 3.44 6.59 -13.22
CA CYS A 225 2.73 7.46 -14.16
C CYS A 225 1.31 7.84 -13.70
N ALA A 226 1.09 8.00 -12.38
CA ALA A 226 -0.22 8.16 -11.75
C ALA A 226 -1.11 9.23 -12.36
N SER A 227 -0.54 10.39 -12.74
CA SER A 227 -1.29 11.52 -13.34
C SER A 227 -1.82 11.23 -14.75
N GLN A 228 -1.25 10.24 -15.44
CA GLN A 228 -1.60 9.86 -16.80
C GLN A 228 -2.51 8.63 -16.87
N ASP A 229 -2.56 7.83 -15.80
CA ASP A 229 -3.36 6.61 -15.75
C ASP A 229 -4.76 6.86 -15.19
N PRO A 230 -5.84 6.55 -15.96
CA PRO A 230 -7.23 6.80 -15.55
C PRO A 230 -7.70 5.93 -14.37
N VAL A 231 -6.96 4.89 -14.00
CA VAL A 231 -7.23 4.05 -12.82
C VAL A 231 -6.52 4.57 -11.59
N SER A 232 -5.26 5.00 -11.72
CA SER A 232 -4.42 5.48 -10.63
C SER A 232 -4.83 6.87 -10.15
N LYS A 233 -5.10 7.79 -11.07
CA LYS A 233 -5.43 9.18 -10.77
C LYS A 233 -6.56 9.33 -9.75
N PRO A 234 -7.76 8.72 -9.93
CA PRO A 234 -8.85 8.88 -8.97
C PRO A 234 -8.55 8.29 -7.58
N LEU A 235 -7.65 7.30 -7.47
CA LEU A 235 -7.23 6.77 -6.17
C LEU A 235 -6.46 7.81 -5.37
N PHE A 236 -5.46 8.46 -5.98
CA PHE A 236 -4.67 9.52 -5.33
C PHE A 236 -5.50 10.78 -5.06
N GLU A 237 -6.37 11.19 -5.98
CA GLU A 237 -7.29 12.32 -5.77
C GLU A 237 -8.23 12.09 -4.59
N ALA A 238 -8.78 10.86 -4.44
CA ALA A 238 -9.63 10.51 -3.31
C ALA A 238 -8.85 10.46 -1.99
N PHE A 239 -7.63 9.93 -2.00
CA PHE A 239 -6.74 9.92 -0.84
C PHE A 239 -6.36 11.35 -0.44
N GLY A 240 -6.00 12.19 -1.41
CA GLY A 240 -5.71 13.61 -1.18
C GLY A 240 -6.88 14.35 -0.57
N LYS A 241 -8.09 14.16 -1.13
CA LYS A 241 -9.32 14.76 -0.57
C LYS A 241 -9.53 14.35 0.89
N ALA A 242 -9.43 13.05 1.20
CA ALA A 242 -9.59 12.57 2.57
C ALA A 242 -8.54 13.17 3.52
N THR A 243 -7.30 13.36 3.04
CA THR A 243 -6.22 13.97 3.82
C THR A 243 -6.49 15.46 4.09
N HIS A 244 -7.01 16.21 3.11
CA HIS A 244 -7.43 17.59 3.30
C HIS A 244 -8.59 17.71 4.29
N ASP A 245 -9.57 16.82 4.21
CA ASP A 245 -10.71 16.79 5.13
C ASP A 245 -10.23 16.52 6.57
N PHE A 246 -9.32 15.56 6.78
CA PHE A 246 -8.72 15.25 8.08
C PHE A 246 -7.85 16.41 8.62
N HIS A 247 -7.02 17.01 7.77
CA HIS A 247 -6.22 18.20 8.11
C HIS A 247 -7.09 19.35 8.62
N SER A 248 -8.20 19.62 7.91
CA SER A 248 -9.14 20.68 8.29
C SER A 248 -9.84 20.39 9.63
N TYR A 249 -10.27 19.14 9.84
CA TYR A 249 -10.88 18.70 11.08
C TYR A 249 -9.91 18.80 12.28
N ARG A 250 -8.65 18.40 12.09
CA ARG A 250 -7.63 18.42 13.16
C ARG A 250 -7.24 19.84 13.58
N ASN A 251 -7.38 20.83 12.69
CA ASN A 251 -6.98 22.23 12.92
C ASN A 251 -8.17 23.15 13.21
N SER A 252 -9.39 22.61 13.32
CA SER A 252 -10.60 23.34 13.75
C SER A 252 -10.79 23.27 15.27
#